data_2ccd60b820dc05708e9423f9e388b952
#
_entry.id   2ccd60b820dc05708e9423f9e388b952
#
_cell.length_a   1.000
_cell.length_b   1.000
_cell.length_c   1.000
_cell.angle_alpha   90.00
_cell.angle_beta   90.00
_cell.angle_gamma   90.00
#
_symmetry.space_group_name_H-M   'P 1'
#
loop_
_entity.id
_entity.type
_entity.pdbx_description
1 polymer ?
#
loop_
_entity_poly.entity_id
_entity_poly.type
_entity_poly.pdbx_seq_one_letter_code
_entity_poly.pdbx_strand_id
1 'polypeptide(L)'
;MKPDIGNEIQHRDQANDIFLTPPVLARQLIQKVPITQGEVLCDAFAGSQGNQPFLENFPPGNPAYWMEIREGLNAFKCKDTWDWIITNPPFSELTRVLEYSCWSCRKGFAYILPNHGLSYRRVKACEDRGFRIIKLLAFPNPKPWNIGFSHVFVVWMKTEQGAFETLNANSDLQTILEDFS
;
A
#
# COMPACT_ATOMS: atom_id res chain seq x y z
N MET A 1 32.77 16.20 -10.92
CA MET A 1 31.43 16.61 -10.47
C MET A 1 30.63 15.32 -10.35
N LYS A 2 30.24 14.90 -9.14
CA LYS A 2 29.34 13.74 -8.98
C LYS A 2 27.92 14.24 -9.29
N PRO A 3 27.11 13.52 -10.07
CA PRO A 3 25.73 13.89 -10.30
C PRO A 3 24.97 13.86 -8.96
N ASP A 4 24.20 14.88 -8.71
CA ASP A 4 23.36 15.02 -7.50
C ASP A 4 22.13 14.12 -7.67
N ILE A 5 22.27 12.87 -7.19
CA ILE A 5 21.23 11.84 -7.26
C ILE A 5 19.94 12.27 -6.52
N GLY A 6 20.05 13.21 -5.58
CA GLY A 6 18.89 13.74 -4.83
C GLY A 6 17.92 14.55 -5.68
N ASN A 7 18.39 15.27 -6.69
CA ASN A 7 17.55 16.09 -7.57
C ASN A 7 16.86 15.28 -8.68
N GLU A 8 17.45 14.18 -9.13
CA GLU A 8 16.81 13.32 -10.14
C GLU A 8 15.58 12.57 -9.60
N ILE A 9 15.50 12.35 -8.28
CA ILE A 9 14.36 11.67 -7.65
C ILE A 9 13.14 12.62 -7.52
N GLN A 10 13.37 13.93 -7.39
CA GLN A 10 12.28 14.92 -7.21
C GLN A 10 11.60 15.35 -8.52
N HIS A 11 12.20 15.11 -9.68
CA HIS A 11 11.69 15.51 -10.98
C HIS A 11 11.22 14.35 -11.87
N ARG A 12 10.99 13.15 -11.32
CA ARG A 12 10.30 12.09 -12.07
C ARG A 12 8.85 12.50 -12.29
N ASP A 13 8.54 12.85 -13.52
CA ASP A 13 7.20 13.15 -14.00
C ASP A 13 6.19 12.10 -13.49
N GLN A 14 5.02 12.54 -13.04
CA GLN A 14 3.89 11.67 -12.64
C GLN A 14 3.52 10.63 -13.72
N ALA A 15 3.93 10.83 -14.96
CA ALA A 15 3.79 9.88 -16.07
C ALA A 15 4.59 8.56 -15.88
N ASN A 16 5.61 8.52 -15.01
CA ASN A 16 6.48 7.36 -14.78
C ASN A 16 6.13 6.57 -13.51
N ASP A 17 5.05 6.89 -12.82
CA ASP A 17 4.62 6.21 -11.59
C ASP A 17 3.76 4.95 -11.85
N ILE A 18 3.78 4.44 -13.10
CA ILE A 18 3.00 3.27 -13.51
C ILE A 18 3.90 2.04 -13.52
N PHE A 19 3.85 1.29 -12.44
CA PHE A 19 4.50 -0.01 -12.32
C PHE A 19 3.44 -1.10 -12.44
N LEU A 20 3.33 -1.69 -13.64
CA LEU A 20 2.40 -2.80 -13.86
C LEU A 20 2.83 -4.01 -13.04
N THR A 21 1.95 -4.44 -12.15
CA THR A 21 2.20 -5.62 -11.31
C THR A 21 2.01 -6.89 -12.13
N PRO A 22 3.00 -7.81 -12.19
CA PRO A 22 2.79 -9.09 -12.85
C PRO A 22 1.64 -9.88 -12.23
N PRO A 23 0.74 -10.51 -13.02
CA PRO A 23 -0.43 -11.24 -12.51
C PRO A 23 -0.08 -12.33 -11.50
N VAL A 24 1.04 -13.03 -11.71
CA VAL A 24 1.53 -14.05 -10.77
C VAL A 24 1.88 -13.44 -9.41
N LEU A 25 2.53 -12.27 -9.40
CA LEU A 25 2.86 -11.56 -8.16
C LEU A 25 1.57 -11.09 -7.47
N ALA A 26 0.65 -10.46 -8.18
CA ALA A 26 -0.64 -10.03 -7.63
C ALA A 26 -1.37 -11.18 -6.94
N ARG A 27 -1.47 -12.35 -7.61
CA ARG A 27 -2.07 -13.58 -7.05
C ARG A 27 -1.39 -14.02 -5.76
N GLN A 28 -0.06 -14.07 -5.74
CA GLN A 28 0.70 -14.47 -4.55
C GLN A 28 0.50 -13.51 -3.38
N LEU A 29 0.42 -12.19 -3.66
CA LEU A 29 0.23 -11.17 -2.65
C LEU A 29 -1.19 -11.18 -2.08
N ILE A 30 -2.22 -11.35 -2.92
CA ILE A 30 -3.62 -11.48 -2.50
C ILE A 30 -3.79 -12.62 -1.49
N GLN A 31 -3.12 -13.76 -1.70
CA GLN A 31 -3.15 -14.90 -0.78
C GLN A 31 -2.57 -14.59 0.62
N LYS A 32 -1.86 -13.48 0.78
CA LYS A 32 -1.32 -13.04 2.07
C LYS A 32 -2.27 -12.17 2.86
N VAL A 33 -3.33 -11.68 2.23
CA VAL A 33 -4.39 -10.86 2.86
C VAL A 33 -5.43 -11.82 3.47
N PRO A 34 -5.89 -11.59 4.72
CA PRO A 34 -6.85 -12.48 5.39
C PRO A 34 -8.29 -12.21 4.91
N ILE A 35 -8.51 -12.37 3.60
CA ILE A 35 -9.82 -12.21 2.97
C ILE A 35 -10.71 -13.39 3.34
N THR A 36 -11.97 -13.11 3.67
CA THR A 36 -13.02 -14.11 3.84
C THR A 36 -14.05 -14.03 2.71
N GLN A 37 -14.74 -15.13 2.46
CA GLN A 37 -15.74 -15.18 1.39
C GLN A 37 -16.87 -14.18 1.63
N GLY A 38 -17.32 -13.53 0.56
CA GLY A 38 -18.38 -12.53 0.58
C GLY A 38 -17.93 -11.12 0.93
N GLU A 39 -16.67 -10.91 1.31
CA GLU A 39 -16.11 -9.57 1.51
C GLU A 39 -16.00 -8.80 0.21
N VAL A 40 -16.25 -7.50 0.28
CA VAL A 40 -16.21 -6.59 -0.86
C VAL A 40 -14.77 -6.10 -1.07
N LEU A 41 -14.21 -6.38 -2.24
CA LEU A 41 -12.83 -6.08 -2.59
C LEU A 41 -12.76 -4.94 -3.61
N CYS A 42 -11.73 -4.12 -3.53
CA CYS A 42 -11.48 -3.05 -4.50
C CYS A 42 -10.00 -2.96 -4.88
N ASP A 43 -9.72 -2.88 -6.19
CA ASP A 43 -8.47 -2.38 -6.73
C ASP A 43 -8.65 -0.89 -7.05
N ALA A 44 -8.28 -0.02 -6.10
CA ALA A 44 -8.57 1.41 -6.17
C ALA A 44 -7.66 2.20 -7.12
N PHE A 45 -6.59 1.57 -7.63
CA PHE A 45 -5.62 2.15 -8.57
C PHE A 45 -5.22 1.09 -9.60
N ALA A 46 -6.22 0.56 -10.30
CA ALA A 46 -6.14 -0.70 -11.04
C ALA A 46 -5.28 -0.64 -12.32
N GLY A 47 -4.93 0.56 -12.78
CA GLY A 47 -4.29 0.71 -14.07
C GLY A 47 -5.29 0.66 -15.25
N SER A 48 -4.76 0.58 -16.46
CA SER A 48 -5.59 0.61 -17.69
C SER A 48 -6.41 -0.66 -17.88
N GLN A 49 -7.55 -0.56 -18.55
CA GLN A 49 -8.37 -1.72 -18.93
C GLN A 49 -7.55 -2.79 -19.67
N GLY A 50 -7.81 -4.06 -19.34
CA GLY A 50 -7.08 -5.21 -19.88
C GLY A 50 -5.74 -5.50 -19.21
N ASN A 51 -5.38 -4.75 -18.15
CA ASN A 51 -4.21 -5.03 -17.35
C ASN A 51 -4.46 -4.66 -15.88
N GLN A 52 -5.36 -5.40 -15.25
CA GLN A 52 -5.83 -5.18 -13.88
C GLN A 52 -5.51 -6.40 -12.99
N PRO A 53 -4.22 -6.63 -12.72
CA PRO A 53 -3.74 -7.90 -12.17
C PRO A 53 -4.30 -8.22 -10.78
N PHE A 54 -4.63 -7.24 -9.95
CA PHE A 54 -5.28 -7.52 -8.66
C PHE A 54 -6.75 -7.90 -8.88
N LEU A 55 -7.51 -7.11 -9.63
CA LEU A 55 -8.92 -7.40 -9.92
C LEU A 55 -9.11 -8.80 -10.52
N GLU A 56 -8.28 -9.17 -11.51
CA GLU A 56 -8.34 -10.45 -12.21
C GLU A 56 -8.00 -11.65 -11.32
N ASN A 57 -7.34 -11.43 -10.19
CA ASN A 57 -6.92 -12.47 -9.27
C ASN A 57 -7.62 -12.44 -7.91
N PHE A 58 -8.65 -11.59 -7.73
CA PHE A 58 -9.45 -11.63 -6.51
C PHE A 58 -10.16 -12.99 -6.38
N PRO A 59 -10.32 -13.50 -5.13
CA PRO A 59 -10.93 -14.80 -4.92
C PRO A 59 -12.37 -14.84 -5.43
N PRO A 60 -12.79 -15.94 -6.10
CA PRO A 60 -14.17 -16.09 -6.52
C PRO A 60 -15.13 -16.11 -5.33
N GLY A 61 -16.33 -15.54 -5.52
CA GLY A 61 -17.33 -15.41 -4.45
C GLY A 61 -17.19 -14.13 -3.60
N ASN A 62 -16.22 -13.28 -3.94
CA ASN A 62 -16.08 -11.94 -3.38
C ASN A 62 -16.51 -10.90 -4.42
N PRO A 63 -17.47 -9.98 -4.10
CA PRO A 63 -17.76 -8.84 -4.97
C PRO A 63 -16.49 -8.02 -5.18
N ALA A 64 -16.13 -7.78 -6.45
CA ALA A 64 -14.88 -7.14 -6.83
C ALA A 64 -15.14 -5.88 -7.65
N TYR A 65 -14.48 -4.80 -7.27
CA TYR A 65 -14.57 -3.49 -7.90
C TYR A 65 -13.18 -2.96 -8.23
N TRP A 66 -13.14 -1.99 -9.12
CA TRP A 66 -11.90 -1.32 -9.49
C TRP A 66 -12.13 0.16 -9.77
N MET A 67 -11.07 0.95 -9.64
CA MET A 67 -11.05 2.36 -9.98
C MET A 67 -9.76 2.72 -10.68
N GLU A 68 -9.85 3.58 -11.69
CA GLU A 68 -8.72 4.15 -12.40
C GLU A 68 -9.08 5.58 -12.88
N ILE A 69 -8.29 6.55 -12.48
CA ILE A 69 -8.57 7.96 -12.78
C ILE A 69 -8.58 8.26 -14.30
N ARG A 70 -7.76 7.54 -15.07
CA ARG A 70 -7.70 7.68 -16.53
C ARG A 70 -8.95 7.15 -17.23
N GLU A 71 -9.69 6.26 -16.57
CA GLU A 71 -10.97 5.72 -17.02
C GLU A 71 -12.17 6.52 -16.42
N GLY A 72 -11.89 7.67 -15.81
CA GLY A 72 -12.91 8.52 -15.19
C GLY A 72 -13.34 8.10 -13.79
N LEU A 73 -12.79 7.01 -13.25
CA LEU A 73 -13.12 6.46 -11.94
C LEU A 73 -12.07 6.91 -10.91
N ASN A 74 -12.28 8.05 -10.29
CA ASN A 74 -11.34 8.62 -9.33
C ASN A 74 -11.62 8.11 -7.91
N ALA A 75 -10.74 7.26 -7.39
CA ALA A 75 -10.82 6.70 -6.04
C ALA A 75 -11.02 7.78 -4.97
N PHE A 76 -10.29 8.87 -5.04
CA PHE A 76 -10.36 9.96 -4.05
C PHE A 76 -11.69 10.75 -4.04
N LYS A 77 -12.54 10.55 -5.03
CA LYS A 77 -13.90 11.12 -5.11
C LYS A 77 -14.99 10.10 -4.80
N CYS A 78 -14.62 8.82 -4.71
CA CYS A 78 -15.55 7.74 -4.38
C CYS A 78 -15.91 7.80 -2.89
N LYS A 79 -17.21 7.67 -2.59
CA LYS A 79 -17.74 7.64 -1.22
C LYS A 79 -18.11 6.23 -0.76
N ASP A 80 -17.95 5.24 -1.63
CA ASP A 80 -18.22 3.85 -1.30
C ASP A 80 -17.18 3.30 -0.32
N THR A 81 -17.58 2.26 0.39
CA THR A 81 -16.71 1.58 1.35
C THR A 81 -16.50 0.12 0.97
N TRP A 82 -15.30 -0.37 1.22
CA TRP A 82 -14.83 -1.69 0.87
C TRP A 82 -14.47 -2.46 2.14
N ASP A 83 -14.50 -3.78 2.09
CA ASP A 83 -13.88 -4.53 3.18
C ASP A 83 -12.37 -4.46 3.05
N TRP A 84 -11.87 -4.63 1.81
CA TRP A 84 -10.45 -4.54 1.52
C TRP A 84 -10.18 -3.70 0.27
N ILE A 85 -9.12 -2.87 0.33
CA ILE A 85 -8.48 -2.30 -0.84
C ILE A 85 -7.13 -2.98 -1.02
N ILE A 86 -6.89 -3.60 -2.19
CA ILE A 86 -5.64 -4.31 -2.50
C ILE A 86 -5.15 -3.84 -3.86
N THR A 87 -3.99 -3.20 -3.91
CA THR A 87 -3.52 -2.53 -5.12
C THR A 87 -2.02 -2.22 -5.08
N ASN A 88 -1.51 -1.77 -6.22
CA ASN A 88 -0.23 -1.08 -6.34
C ASN A 88 -0.51 0.41 -6.57
N PRO A 89 -0.48 1.26 -5.53
CA PRO A 89 -0.90 2.65 -5.64
C PRO A 89 0.18 3.53 -6.28
N PRO A 90 -0.17 4.73 -6.79
CA PRO A 90 0.80 5.71 -7.22
C PRO A 90 1.66 6.18 -6.03
N PHE A 91 2.99 6.02 -6.12
CA PHE A 91 3.90 6.26 -5.00
C PHE A 91 4.04 7.75 -4.66
N SER A 92 3.85 8.63 -5.62
CA SER A 92 3.80 10.08 -5.42
C SER A 92 2.66 10.53 -4.50
N GLU A 93 1.55 9.79 -4.47
CA GLU A 93 0.33 10.10 -3.73
C GLU A 93 0.15 9.29 -2.43
N LEU A 94 1.19 8.58 -1.95
CA LEU A 94 1.07 7.60 -0.86
C LEU A 94 0.39 8.13 0.40
N THR A 95 0.67 9.37 0.80
CA THR A 95 0.03 9.94 1.99
C THR A 95 -1.48 10.03 1.80
N ARG A 96 -1.91 10.55 0.66
CA ARG A 96 -3.33 10.68 0.31
C ARG A 96 -4.02 9.33 0.11
N VAL A 97 -3.30 8.37 -0.47
CA VAL A 97 -3.78 6.98 -0.62
C VAL A 97 -4.06 6.35 0.74
N LEU A 98 -3.14 6.45 1.69
CA LEU A 98 -3.32 5.91 3.04
C LEU A 98 -4.48 6.59 3.78
N GLU A 99 -4.60 7.92 3.67
CA GLU A 99 -5.73 8.65 4.24
C GLU A 99 -7.06 8.18 3.66
N TYR A 100 -7.17 8.08 2.33
CA TYR A 100 -8.35 7.56 1.65
C TYR A 100 -8.71 6.15 2.15
N SER A 101 -7.73 5.26 2.26
CA SER A 101 -7.96 3.89 2.70
C SER A 101 -8.46 3.77 4.12
N CYS A 102 -7.92 4.59 5.02
CA CYS A 102 -8.41 4.64 6.39
C CYS A 102 -9.88 5.07 6.52
N TRP A 103 -10.40 5.84 5.54
CA TRP A 103 -11.80 6.23 5.49
C TRP A 103 -12.68 5.22 4.76
N SER A 104 -12.15 4.60 3.70
CA SER A 104 -12.93 3.77 2.77
C SER A 104 -12.90 2.29 3.12
N CYS A 105 -11.98 1.82 4.00
CA CYS A 105 -11.90 0.42 4.36
C CYS A 105 -12.59 0.11 5.68
N ARG A 106 -13.40 -0.95 5.67
CA ARG A 106 -14.02 -1.48 6.89
C ARG A 106 -13.09 -2.42 7.66
N LYS A 107 -12.29 -3.24 6.94
CA LYS A 107 -11.41 -4.26 7.53
C LYS A 107 -9.93 -3.95 7.35
N GLY A 108 -9.50 -3.60 6.14
CA GLY A 108 -8.10 -3.32 5.90
C GLY A 108 -7.76 -2.96 4.47
N PHE A 109 -6.48 -2.75 4.25
CA PHE A 109 -5.92 -2.50 2.93
C PHE A 109 -4.51 -3.10 2.82
N ALA A 110 -4.13 -3.43 1.60
CA ALA A 110 -2.85 -4.08 1.32
C ALA A 110 -2.21 -3.50 0.06
N TYR A 111 -0.97 -3.03 0.18
CA TYR A 111 -0.29 -2.28 -0.87
C TYR A 111 1.11 -2.76 -1.16
N ILE A 112 1.48 -2.71 -2.43
CA ILE A 112 2.88 -2.68 -2.83
C ILE A 112 3.40 -1.26 -2.59
N LEU A 113 4.47 -1.12 -1.83
CA LEU A 113 5.08 0.17 -1.54
C LEU A 113 6.60 0.10 -1.76
N PRO A 114 7.25 1.20 -2.14
CA PRO A 114 8.69 1.30 -1.96
C PRO A 114 9.02 1.21 -0.46
N ASN A 115 10.13 0.59 -0.10
CA ASN A 115 10.50 0.41 1.31
C ASN A 115 10.58 1.74 2.10
N HIS A 116 10.98 2.84 1.46
CA HIS A 116 10.97 4.20 2.05
C HIS A 116 9.55 4.80 2.15
N GLY A 117 8.53 4.14 1.60
CA GLY A 117 7.13 4.56 1.71
C GLY A 117 6.55 4.41 3.12
N LEU A 118 7.16 3.56 3.96
CA LEU A 118 6.78 3.34 5.36
C LEU A 118 7.48 4.32 6.30
N SER A 119 7.19 5.60 6.18
CA SER A 119 7.67 6.57 7.16
C SER A 119 6.85 6.49 8.46
N TYR A 120 7.50 6.80 9.60
CA TYR A 120 6.85 6.88 10.90
C TYR A 120 5.52 7.67 10.84
N ARG A 121 5.54 8.86 10.23
CA ARG A 121 4.36 9.72 10.13
C ARG A 121 3.19 9.01 9.43
N ARG A 122 3.44 8.26 8.35
CA ARG A 122 2.40 7.54 7.60
C ARG A 122 1.85 6.36 8.38
N VAL A 123 2.72 5.57 9.00
CA VAL A 123 2.31 4.44 9.82
C VAL A 123 1.48 4.92 11.00
N LYS A 124 1.98 5.93 11.74
CA LYS A 124 1.27 6.52 12.88
C LYS A 124 -0.10 7.09 12.50
N ALA A 125 -0.23 7.73 11.34
CA ALA A 125 -1.51 8.23 10.85
C ALA A 125 -2.55 7.12 10.60
N CYS A 126 -2.11 5.93 10.16
CA CYS A 126 -2.98 4.75 10.04
C CYS A 126 -3.33 4.18 11.42
N GLU A 127 -2.36 4.10 12.33
CA GLU A 127 -2.55 3.61 13.70
C GLU A 127 -3.55 4.46 14.48
N ASP A 128 -3.50 5.78 14.35
CA ASP A 128 -4.43 6.71 14.99
C ASP A 128 -5.89 6.53 14.51
N ARG A 129 -6.07 5.82 13.38
CA ARG A 129 -7.37 5.43 12.82
C ARG A 129 -7.74 3.97 13.07
N GLY A 130 -6.96 3.28 13.91
CA GLY A 130 -7.19 1.90 14.32
C GLY A 130 -6.68 0.84 13.36
N PHE A 131 -5.86 1.22 12.36
CA PHE A 131 -5.23 0.25 11.46
C PHE A 131 -3.81 -0.07 11.91
N ARG A 132 -3.48 -1.35 11.98
CA ARG A 132 -2.16 -1.85 12.34
C ARG A 132 -1.57 -2.66 11.20
N ILE A 133 -0.27 -2.57 11.00
CA ILE A 133 0.44 -3.48 10.10
C ILE A 133 0.41 -4.86 10.73
N ILE A 134 -0.24 -5.80 10.05
CA ILE A 134 -0.30 -7.20 10.45
C ILE A 134 0.68 -8.06 9.65
N LYS A 135 1.17 -7.54 8.51
CA LYS A 135 2.11 -8.27 7.68
C LYS A 135 2.96 -7.30 6.85
N LEU A 136 4.25 -7.60 6.79
CA LEU A 136 5.23 -6.92 5.94
C LEU A 136 6.03 -7.99 5.21
N LEU A 137 5.99 -7.99 3.88
CA LEU A 137 6.64 -8.97 3.03
C LEU A 137 7.61 -8.27 2.07
N ALA A 138 8.89 -8.58 2.18
CA ALA A 138 9.86 -8.22 1.16
C ALA A 138 9.79 -9.22 0.00
N PHE A 139 9.94 -8.73 -1.22
CA PHE A 139 10.00 -9.56 -2.41
C PHE A 139 11.01 -8.95 -3.43
N PRO A 140 11.62 -9.78 -4.29
CA PRO A 140 12.49 -9.27 -5.34
C PRO A 140 11.68 -8.48 -6.37
N ASN A 141 12.24 -7.36 -6.84
CA ASN A 141 11.59 -6.59 -7.91
C ASN A 141 11.37 -7.47 -9.14
N PRO A 142 10.15 -7.48 -9.71
CA PRO A 142 9.92 -8.13 -10.99
C PRO A 142 10.84 -7.57 -12.07
N LYS A 143 11.32 -8.40 -12.99
CA LYS A 143 12.22 -7.96 -14.09
C LYS A 143 11.76 -6.72 -14.86
N PRO A 144 10.45 -6.50 -15.11
CA PRO A 144 9.98 -5.28 -15.77
C PRO A 144 10.19 -4.00 -14.94
N TRP A 145 10.35 -4.12 -13.61
CA TRP A 145 10.56 -2.96 -12.73
C TRP A 145 12.05 -2.65 -12.64
N ASN A 146 12.56 -1.94 -13.62
CA ASN A 146 13.95 -1.49 -13.62
C ASN A 146 14.08 -0.21 -12.77
N ILE A 147 13.92 -0.34 -11.46
CA ILE A 147 13.96 0.75 -10.48
C ILE A 147 15.00 0.47 -9.41
N GLY A 148 15.69 1.51 -8.99
CA GLY A 148 16.83 1.46 -8.07
C GLY A 148 16.47 1.29 -6.59
N PHE A 149 15.22 0.89 -6.24
CA PHE A 149 14.79 0.68 -4.86
C PHE A 149 13.95 -0.58 -4.72
N SER A 150 13.97 -1.15 -3.51
CA SER A 150 13.21 -2.35 -3.18
C SER A 150 11.77 -2.03 -2.82
N HIS A 151 10.90 -3.01 -3.01
CA HIS A 151 9.48 -2.92 -2.65
C HIS A 151 9.15 -3.90 -1.53
N VAL A 152 8.10 -3.54 -0.81
CA VAL A 152 7.47 -4.38 0.19
C VAL A 152 5.97 -4.44 -0.06
N PHE A 153 5.36 -5.55 0.29
CA PHE A 153 3.90 -5.66 0.39
C PHE A 153 3.50 -5.55 1.84
N VAL A 154 2.64 -4.61 2.13
CA VAL A 154 2.22 -4.29 3.49
C VAL A 154 0.73 -4.50 3.62
N VAL A 155 0.31 -5.23 4.64
CA VAL A 155 -1.10 -5.45 4.96
C VAL A 155 -1.42 -4.73 6.25
N TRP A 156 -2.32 -3.77 6.17
CA TRP A 156 -2.95 -3.11 7.32
C TRP A 156 -4.31 -3.73 7.58
N MET A 157 -4.63 -3.91 8.84
CA MET A 157 -5.94 -4.37 9.27
C MET A 157 -6.44 -3.52 10.45
N LYS A 158 -7.74 -3.29 10.49
CA LYS A 158 -8.38 -2.61 11.60
C LYS A 158 -8.43 -3.55 12.80
N THR A 159 -7.52 -3.35 13.74
CA THR A 159 -7.31 -4.21 14.90
C THR A 159 -6.52 -3.47 15.98
N GLU A 160 -6.66 -3.91 17.22
CA GLU A 160 -5.85 -3.42 18.33
C GLU A 160 -4.47 -4.09 18.38
N GLN A 161 -4.31 -5.26 17.76
CA GLN A 161 -3.06 -6.02 17.72
C GLN A 161 -2.39 -5.88 16.36
N GLY A 162 -1.12 -5.47 16.33
CA GLY A 162 -0.28 -5.38 15.14
C GLY A 162 0.98 -6.22 15.27
N ALA A 163 1.58 -6.55 14.12
CA ALA A 163 2.91 -7.17 14.06
C ALA A 163 4.05 -6.13 14.20
N PHE A 164 3.70 -4.86 14.09
CA PHE A 164 4.62 -3.72 14.21
C PHE A 164 4.03 -2.69 15.15
N GLU A 165 4.89 -2.08 15.92
CA GLU A 165 4.57 -0.94 16.77
C GLU A 165 5.45 0.24 16.36
N THR A 166 4.89 1.45 16.41
CA THR A 166 5.67 2.66 16.25
C THR A 166 6.16 3.11 17.62
N LEU A 167 7.47 3.36 17.73
CA LEU A 167 8.05 3.91 18.97
C LEU A 167 7.53 5.32 19.19
N ASN A 168 7.09 5.60 20.39
CA ASN A 168 6.76 6.96 20.81
C ASN A 168 8.06 7.69 21.17
N ALA A 169 8.46 8.66 20.34
CA ALA A 169 9.75 9.35 20.44
C ALA A 169 10.03 9.99 21.82
N ASN A 170 8.99 10.26 22.60
CA ASN A 170 9.14 10.94 23.89
C ASN A 170 9.23 9.99 25.09
N SER A 171 8.78 8.73 24.97
CA SER A 171 8.82 7.76 26.08
C SER A 171 9.74 6.58 25.78
N ASP A 172 9.62 6.02 24.57
CA ASP A 172 10.23 4.74 24.26
C ASP A 172 11.72 4.86 23.94
N LEU A 173 12.12 5.98 23.26
CA LEU A 173 13.54 6.24 22.97
C LEU A 173 14.35 6.54 24.23
N GLN A 174 13.76 7.19 25.23
CA GLN A 174 14.46 7.49 26.47
C GLN A 174 14.73 6.22 27.26
N THR A 175 13.76 5.31 27.34
CA THR A 175 13.91 4.00 27.96
C THR A 175 14.98 3.16 27.25
N ILE A 176 14.95 3.12 25.90
CA ILE A 176 15.95 2.38 25.11
C ILE A 176 17.36 2.95 25.33
N LEU A 177 17.53 4.27 25.37
CA LEU A 177 18.84 4.90 25.58
C LEU A 177 19.38 4.68 27.00
N GLU A 178 18.52 4.55 28.01
CA GLU A 178 18.91 4.23 29.39
C GLU A 178 19.38 2.78 29.51
N ASP A 179 18.83 1.85 28.74
CA ASP A 179 19.25 0.43 28.72
C ASP A 179 20.63 0.21 28.04
N PHE A 180 21.12 1.17 27.26
CA PHE A 180 22.42 1.14 26.59
C PHE A 180 23.50 2.02 27.25
N SER A 181 23.21 2.69 28.34
CA SER A 181 24.14 3.52 29.12
C SER A 181 24.65 2.79 30.36
#